data_e9d76cbe6319d3e6d0ffcef93a2f6434
#
_entry.id   e9d76cbe6319d3e6d0ffcef93a2f6434
#
_cell.length_a   1.000
_cell.length_b   1.000
_cell.length_c   1.000
_cell.angle_alpha   90.00
_cell.angle_beta   90.00
_cell.angle_gamma   90.00
#
_symmetry.space_group_name_H-M   'P 1'
#
loop_
_entity.id
_entity.type
_entity.pdbx_description
1 polymer ?
#
loop_
_entity_poly.entity_id
_entity_poly.type
_entity_poly.pdbx_seq_one_letter_code
_entity_poly.pdbx_strand_id
1 'polypeptide(L)'
;MFIENFYKQIWKTARQAKKASILKATIKMSNSLLKIGIDLRHILFKSILSNFGGNLKYIICGGAFLDAKYVKWFRSIGIEILNGYGITECSPVLAVNRNEYYKDGSVGQVVRGADIKIENNEILVKGDIVMLGYYKDEQATKSVIKKGYFNTGDFGYLDENGFLYITGRKKNLIILSNGENISPEVIEEKLSKDKGVCEVIVYAKDNKLIAMIYPNEEYFGNTSYFNGLIYKYNSKVPKNHQISSVTLRTDEFPKNNNRKILRNKIMEEEKWKKK
;
A
#
# COMPACT_ATOMS: atom_id res chain seq x y z
N MET A 1 -3.36 4.88 4.99
CA MET A 1 -3.20 5.72 6.21
C MET A 1 -4.51 6.26 6.78
N PHE A 2 -5.34 7.06 6.06
CA PHE A 2 -6.67 7.46 6.59
C PHE A 2 -7.55 6.25 6.90
N ILE A 3 -7.71 5.36 5.95
CA ILE A 3 -8.50 4.13 6.07
C ILE A 3 -8.02 3.25 7.22
N GLU A 4 -6.72 3.08 7.36
CA GLU A 4 -6.13 2.31 8.47
C GLU A 4 -6.42 2.94 9.82
N ASN A 5 -6.34 4.28 9.92
CA ASN A 5 -6.64 4.99 11.16
C ASN A 5 -8.11 4.84 11.55
N PHE A 6 -9.03 4.96 10.59
CA PHE A 6 -10.45 4.70 10.85
C PHE A 6 -10.68 3.28 11.35
N TYR A 7 -10.09 2.29 10.67
CA TYR A 7 -10.16 0.89 11.10
C TYR A 7 -9.64 0.72 12.55
N LYS A 8 -8.43 1.23 12.84
CA LYS A 8 -7.83 1.16 14.18
C LYS A 8 -8.70 1.84 15.23
N GLN A 9 -9.24 3.02 14.92
CA GLN A 9 -10.10 3.79 15.83
C GLN A 9 -11.41 3.06 16.13
N ILE A 10 -12.08 2.49 15.14
CA ILE A 10 -13.30 1.73 15.34
C ILE A 10 -13.05 0.53 16.26
N TRP A 11 -11.97 -0.22 16.02
CA TRP A 11 -11.61 -1.35 16.88
C TRP A 11 -11.19 -0.91 18.28
N LYS A 12 -10.49 0.23 18.43
CA LYS A 12 -10.13 0.80 19.73
C LYS A 12 -11.40 1.14 20.52
N THR A 13 -12.33 1.85 19.93
CA THR A 13 -13.62 2.21 20.54
C THR A 13 -14.43 0.96 20.91
N ALA A 14 -14.48 -0.04 20.03
CA ALA A 14 -15.18 -1.30 20.32
C ALA A 14 -14.56 -2.08 21.50
N ARG A 15 -13.22 -2.07 21.64
CA ARG A 15 -12.53 -2.69 22.79
C ARG A 15 -12.82 -1.92 24.08
N GLN A 16 -12.72 -0.59 24.07
CA GLN A 16 -13.04 0.26 25.23
C GLN A 16 -14.48 0.06 25.72
N ALA A 17 -15.42 -0.09 24.78
CA ALA A 17 -16.82 -0.38 25.08
C ALA A 17 -17.09 -1.87 25.41
N LYS A 18 -16.06 -2.74 25.46
CA LYS A 18 -16.17 -4.21 25.66
C LYS A 18 -17.05 -4.90 24.59
N LYS A 19 -17.22 -4.29 23.41
CA LYS A 19 -18.07 -4.77 22.31
C LYS A 19 -17.29 -5.38 21.13
N ALA A 20 -15.96 -5.54 21.24
CA ALA A 20 -15.13 -6.04 20.14
C ALA A 20 -15.52 -7.45 19.67
N SER A 21 -15.86 -8.35 20.60
CA SER A 21 -16.32 -9.72 20.28
C SER A 21 -17.66 -9.70 19.56
N ILE A 22 -18.58 -8.82 19.99
CA ILE A 22 -19.90 -8.63 19.39
C ILE A 22 -19.72 -8.11 17.96
N LEU A 23 -18.90 -7.06 17.76
CA LEU A 23 -18.61 -6.51 16.43
C LEU A 23 -18.07 -7.58 15.49
N LYS A 24 -17.11 -8.42 15.96
CA LYS A 24 -16.54 -9.51 15.17
C LYS A 24 -17.61 -10.54 14.78
N ALA A 25 -18.49 -10.94 15.72
CA ALA A 25 -19.57 -11.88 15.46
C ALA A 25 -20.60 -11.29 14.46
N THR A 26 -20.98 -10.02 14.65
CA THR A 26 -21.92 -9.32 13.75
C THR A 26 -21.37 -9.23 12.33
N ILE A 27 -20.08 -8.91 12.15
CA ILE A 27 -19.44 -8.90 10.82
C ILE A 27 -19.51 -10.31 10.18
N LYS A 28 -19.19 -11.36 10.95
CA LYS A 28 -19.25 -12.75 10.42
C LYS A 28 -20.67 -13.12 10.00
N MET A 29 -21.66 -12.82 10.83
CA MET A 29 -23.07 -13.05 10.55
C MET A 29 -23.53 -12.29 9.30
N SER A 30 -23.25 -10.99 9.24
CA SER A 30 -23.58 -10.11 8.12
C SER A 30 -23.02 -10.62 6.80
N ASN A 31 -21.75 -11.02 6.80
CA ASN A 31 -21.12 -11.60 5.61
C ASN A 31 -21.74 -12.94 5.18
N SER A 32 -22.24 -13.73 6.12
CA SER A 32 -22.94 -14.98 5.81
C SER A 32 -24.32 -14.71 5.18
N LEU A 33 -25.06 -13.74 5.70
CA LEU A 33 -26.35 -13.30 5.14
C LEU A 33 -26.17 -12.69 3.74
N LEU A 34 -25.12 -11.91 3.55
CA LEU A 34 -24.83 -11.31 2.24
C LEU A 34 -24.59 -12.37 1.15
N LYS A 35 -24.00 -13.53 1.49
CA LYS A 35 -23.81 -14.64 0.54
C LYS A 35 -25.11 -15.24 0.02
N ILE A 36 -26.19 -15.10 0.76
CA ILE A 36 -27.54 -15.56 0.36
C ILE A 36 -28.43 -14.39 -0.10
N GLY A 37 -27.82 -13.24 -0.43
CA GLY A 37 -28.51 -12.08 -1.00
C GLY A 37 -29.18 -11.16 0.03
N ILE A 38 -29.02 -11.40 1.34
CA ILE A 38 -29.64 -10.57 2.39
C ILE A 38 -28.60 -9.54 2.88
N ASP A 39 -28.79 -8.28 2.53
CA ASP A 39 -27.95 -7.17 2.98
C ASP A 39 -28.58 -6.40 4.16
N LEU A 40 -28.04 -6.63 5.35
CA LEU A 40 -28.44 -5.94 6.59
C LEU A 40 -27.35 -4.98 7.10
N ARG A 41 -26.31 -4.69 6.33
CA ARG A 41 -25.15 -3.91 6.77
C ARG A 41 -25.55 -2.53 7.29
N HIS A 42 -26.47 -1.83 6.63
CA HIS A 42 -26.95 -0.51 7.05
C HIS A 42 -27.66 -0.53 8.41
N ILE A 43 -28.34 -1.63 8.73
CA ILE A 43 -29.04 -1.79 10.01
C ILE A 43 -28.05 -2.18 11.10
N LEU A 44 -27.27 -3.24 10.86
CA LEU A 44 -26.36 -3.82 11.84
C LEU A 44 -25.21 -2.88 12.25
N PHE A 45 -24.72 -2.07 11.29
CA PHE A 45 -23.59 -1.16 11.53
C PHE A 45 -23.99 0.31 11.54
N LYS A 46 -25.29 0.63 11.75
CA LYS A 46 -25.82 2.01 11.78
C LYS A 46 -25.00 2.94 12.67
N SER A 47 -24.62 2.50 13.89
CA SER A 47 -23.82 3.31 14.82
C SER A 47 -22.40 3.60 14.32
N ILE A 48 -21.80 2.70 13.52
CA ILE A 48 -20.51 2.94 12.90
C ILE A 48 -20.67 3.86 11.69
N LEU A 49 -21.66 3.57 10.84
CA LEU A 49 -21.92 4.32 9.61
C LEU A 49 -22.33 5.78 9.90
N SER A 50 -23.03 6.04 11.02
CA SER A 50 -23.39 7.41 11.42
C SER A 50 -22.17 8.30 11.69
N ASN A 51 -21.03 7.74 12.12
CA ASN A 51 -19.78 8.48 12.26
C ASN A 51 -19.20 8.94 10.92
N PHE A 52 -19.66 8.35 9.82
CA PHE A 52 -19.34 8.74 8.44
C PHE A 52 -20.50 9.50 7.76
N GLY A 53 -21.41 10.08 8.56
CA GLY A 53 -22.58 10.80 8.04
C GLY A 53 -23.76 9.92 7.64
N GLY A 54 -23.69 8.61 7.85
CA GLY A 54 -24.77 7.64 7.65
C GLY A 54 -25.05 7.23 6.19
N ASN A 55 -24.64 8.04 5.20
CA ASN A 55 -24.93 7.84 3.78
C ASN A 55 -23.69 7.54 2.91
N LEU A 56 -22.51 7.44 3.52
CA LEU A 56 -21.28 7.14 2.77
C LEU A 56 -21.32 5.70 2.24
N LYS A 57 -21.30 5.56 0.91
CA LYS A 57 -21.30 4.26 0.22
C LYS A 57 -19.94 3.90 -0.34
N TYR A 58 -19.23 4.87 -0.90
CA TYR A 58 -17.99 4.67 -1.64
C TYR A 58 -16.87 5.57 -1.14
N ILE A 59 -15.67 5.03 -1.06
CA ILE A 59 -14.44 5.77 -0.83
C ILE A 59 -13.50 5.42 -1.99
N ILE A 60 -13.11 6.40 -2.78
CA ILE A 60 -12.09 6.20 -3.83
C ILE A 60 -10.74 6.51 -3.23
N CYS A 61 -9.83 5.54 -3.27
CA CYS A 61 -8.48 5.64 -2.73
C CYS A 61 -7.44 5.54 -3.85
N GLY A 62 -6.47 6.44 -3.83
CA GLY A 62 -5.34 6.44 -4.76
C GLY A 62 -4.09 7.05 -4.13
N GLY A 63 -2.98 6.95 -4.84
CA GLY A 63 -1.72 7.61 -4.47
C GLY A 63 -0.89 6.92 -3.39
N ALA A 64 -1.41 5.89 -2.69
CA ALA A 64 -0.65 5.06 -1.76
C ALA A 64 -1.21 3.63 -1.75
N PHE A 65 -0.36 2.67 -1.41
CA PHE A 65 -0.77 1.30 -1.22
C PHE A 65 -1.78 1.20 -0.05
N LEU A 66 -2.84 0.43 -0.28
CA LEU A 66 -3.83 0.08 0.74
C LEU A 66 -3.99 -1.45 0.80
N ASP A 67 -3.70 -2.04 1.96
CA ASP A 67 -3.83 -3.48 2.18
C ASP A 67 -5.29 -3.92 1.97
N ALA A 68 -5.47 -4.98 1.18
CA ALA A 68 -6.76 -5.59 0.87
C ALA A 68 -7.61 -5.94 2.11
N LYS A 69 -6.97 -6.19 3.26
CA LYS A 69 -7.70 -6.45 4.52
C LYS A 69 -8.59 -5.28 4.94
N TYR A 70 -8.15 -4.03 4.72
CA TYR A 70 -8.95 -2.85 5.04
C TYR A 70 -10.11 -2.69 4.06
N VAL A 71 -9.85 -2.91 2.77
CA VAL A 71 -10.88 -2.89 1.73
C VAL A 71 -11.99 -3.89 2.07
N LYS A 72 -11.62 -5.13 2.34
CA LYS A 72 -12.55 -6.21 2.72
C LYS A 72 -13.33 -5.88 4.00
N TRP A 73 -12.65 -5.32 4.98
CA TRP A 73 -13.27 -4.99 6.26
C TRP A 73 -14.31 -3.87 6.12
N PHE A 74 -13.97 -2.77 5.42
CA PHE A 74 -14.92 -1.68 5.19
C PHE A 74 -16.12 -2.14 4.36
N ARG A 75 -15.90 -2.96 3.35
CA ARG A 75 -16.98 -3.60 2.59
C ARG A 75 -17.90 -4.42 3.49
N SER A 76 -17.36 -5.14 4.47
CA SER A 76 -18.16 -5.96 5.39
C SER A 76 -19.09 -5.16 6.31
N ILE A 77 -18.85 -3.85 6.45
CA ILE A 77 -19.72 -2.93 7.19
C ILE A 77 -20.56 -2.01 6.29
N GLY A 78 -20.47 -2.16 4.96
CA GLY A 78 -21.30 -1.44 4.00
C GLY A 78 -20.65 -0.21 3.35
N ILE A 79 -19.34 -0.02 3.49
CA ILE A 79 -18.58 1.03 2.78
C ILE A 79 -17.66 0.36 1.76
N GLU A 80 -17.88 0.60 0.47
CA GLU A 80 -17.04 0.10 -0.60
C GLU A 80 -15.81 0.99 -0.79
N ILE A 81 -14.62 0.38 -0.77
CA ILE A 81 -13.37 1.10 -1.06
C ILE A 81 -12.89 0.68 -2.43
N LEU A 82 -12.78 1.65 -3.33
CA LEU A 82 -12.32 1.46 -4.69
C LEU A 82 -10.90 2.01 -4.83
N ASN A 83 -9.93 1.12 -4.96
CA ASN A 83 -8.55 1.50 -5.20
C ASN A 83 -8.36 1.93 -6.64
N GLY A 84 -7.57 3.00 -6.84
CA GLY A 84 -7.11 3.45 -8.14
C GLY A 84 -5.62 3.77 -8.13
N TYR A 85 -5.05 3.79 -9.31
CA TYR A 85 -3.68 4.16 -9.58
C TYR A 85 -3.64 5.28 -10.61
N GLY A 86 -2.74 6.21 -10.38
CA GLY A 86 -2.51 7.28 -11.31
C GLY A 86 -1.33 8.15 -10.93
N ILE A 87 -0.92 8.94 -11.89
CA ILE A 87 0.21 9.86 -11.79
C ILE A 87 -0.17 11.17 -12.50
N THR A 88 0.40 12.26 -12.05
CA THR A 88 0.09 13.61 -12.59
C THR A 88 0.32 13.68 -14.10
N GLU A 89 1.39 13.04 -14.56
CA GLU A 89 1.79 12.98 -15.96
C GLU A 89 0.80 12.23 -16.87
N CYS A 90 -0.23 11.61 -16.29
CA CYS A 90 -1.28 10.86 -17.02
C CYS A 90 -2.70 11.30 -16.63
N SER A 91 -2.93 12.54 -16.27
CA SER A 91 -4.20 13.30 -16.17
C SER A 91 -5.31 12.81 -15.21
N PRO A 92 -5.08 12.42 -13.99
CA PRO A 92 -4.01 11.64 -13.39
C PRO A 92 -4.31 10.14 -13.33
N VAL A 93 -5.56 9.67 -13.63
CA VAL A 93 -6.02 8.30 -13.36
C VAL A 93 -5.66 7.35 -14.50
N LEU A 94 -4.95 6.28 -14.19
CA LEU A 94 -4.55 5.23 -15.12
C LEU A 94 -5.39 3.95 -14.99
N ALA A 95 -5.69 3.57 -13.76
CA ALA A 95 -6.49 2.39 -13.48
C ALA A 95 -7.36 2.64 -12.23
N VAL A 96 -8.54 2.03 -12.18
CA VAL A 96 -9.45 2.12 -11.04
C VAL A 96 -10.35 0.90 -10.94
N ASN A 97 -10.58 0.43 -9.71
CA ASN A 97 -11.62 -0.55 -9.43
C ASN A 97 -13.00 0.08 -9.59
N ARG A 98 -13.96 -0.68 -10.12
CA ARG A 98 -15.35 -0.27 -10.32
C ARG A 98 -16.27 -1.00 -9.34
N ASN A 99 -17.45 -0.46 -9.07
CA ASN A 99 -18.36 -0.92 -8.01
C ASN A 99 -18.67 -2.43 -8.04
N GLU A 100 -18.98 -2.97 -9.20
CA GLU A 100 -19.37 -4.39 -9.37
C GLU A 100 -18.25 -5.23 -9.98
N TYR A 101 -17.18 -4.58 -10.42
CA TYR A 101 -16.05 -5.22 -11.08
C TYR A 101 -14.74 -4.74 -10.49
N TYR A 102 -14.33 -5.39 -9.43
CA TYR A 102 -13.13 -5.07 -8.66
C TYR A 102 -12.36 -6.34 -8.26
N LYS A 103 -11.10 -6.15 -7.94
CA LYS A 103 -10.25 -7.21 -7.39
C LYS A 103 -9.44 -6.66 -6.23
N ASP A 104 -9.65 -7.23 -5.05
CA ASP A 104 -8.94 -6.79 -3.84
C ASP A 104 -7.43 -6.95 -4.01
N GLY A 105 -6.67 -5.91 -3.64
CA GLY A 105 -5.22 -5.87 -3.82
C GLY A 105 -4.77 -5.31 -5.17
N SER A 106 -5.66 -5.24 -6.18
CA SER A 106 -5.39 -4.54 -7.43
C SER A 106 -5.70 -3.05 -7.31
N VAL A 107 -5.22 -2.27 -8.27
CA VAL A 107 -5.61 -0.88 -8.48
C VAL A 107 -6.70 -0.74 -9.56
N GLY A 108 -7.32 -1.86 -9.95
CA GLY A 108 -8.40 -1.91 -10.92
C GLY A 108 -7.94 -2.09 -12.35
N GLN A 109 -8.87 -1.89 -13.27
CA GLN A 109 -8.62 -1.97 -14.71
C GLN A 109 -8.26 -0.62 -15.29
N VAL A 110 -7.54 -0.66 -16.41
CA VAL A 110 -7.10 0.52 -17.16
C VAL A 110 -8.31 1.32 -17.63
N VAL A 111 -8.23 2.65 -17.51
CA VAL A 111 -9.28 3.57 -17.97
C VAL A 111 -9.27 3.68 -19.50
N ARG A 112 -10.40 4.09 -20.07
CA ARG A 112 -10.49 4.38 -21.51
C ARG A 112 -9.53 5.50 -21.89
N GLY A 113 -8.90 5.38 -23.05
CA GLY A 113 -7.94 6.39 -23.55
C GLY A 113 -6.50 6.15 -23.07
N ALA A 114 -6.26 5.14 -22.24
CA ALA A 114 -4.94 4.66 -21.87
C ALA A 114 -4.69 3.26 -22.43
N ASP A 115 -3.49 3.05 -22.96
CA ASP A 115 -2.92 1.75 -23.29
C ASP A 115 -1.74 1.49 -22.38
N ILE A 116 -1.74 0.36 -21.68
CA ILE A 116 -0.69 -0.03 -20.73
C ILE A 116 0.06 -1.25 -21.28
N LYS A 117 1.39 -1.12 -21.34
CA LYS A 117 2.32 -2.19 -21.62
C LYS A 117 3.22 -2.44 -20.41
N ILE A 118 3.48 -3.69 -20.09
CA ILE A 118 4.47 -4.06 -19.08
C ILE A 118 5.75 -4.49 -19.79
N GLU A 119 6.84 -3.81 -19.50
CA GLU A 119 8.16 -4.13 -20.08
C GLU A 119 9.21 -4.11 -18.96
N ASN A 120 9.93 -5.22 -18.78
CA ASN A 120 10.86 -5.42 -17.66
C ASN A 120 10.23 -5.10 -16.29
N ASN A 121 8.99 -5.52 -16.08
CA ASN A 121 8.15 -5.21 -14.94
C ASN A 121 7.76 -3.72 -14.77
N GLU A 122 8.25 -2.80 -15.62
CA GLU A 122 7.87 -1.39 -15.59
C GLU A 122 6.56 -1.17 -16.34
N ILE A 123 5.70 -0.32 -15.77
CA ILE A 123 4.43 0.08 -16.38
C ILE A 123 4.73 1.21 -17.36
N LEU A 124 4.44 0.97 -18.63
CA LEU A 124 4.54 1.94 -19.72
C LEU A 124 3.13 2.33 -20.15
N VAL A 125 2.91 3.61 -20.40
CA VAL A 125 1.59 4.15 -20.74
C VAL A 125 1.64 4.91 -22.05
N LYS A 126 0.64 4.68 -22.91
CA LYS A 126 0.39 5.44 -24.13
C LYS A 126 -1.07 5.87 -24.17
N GLY A 127 -1.36 6.96 -24.84
CA GLY A 127 -2.73 7.47 -25.05
C GLY A 127 -2.85 8.96 -24.80
N ASP A 128 -4.05 9.50 -25.06
CA ASP A 128 -4.34 10.94 -25.01
C ASP A 128 -4.28 11.52 -23.59
N ILE A 129 -4.26 10.65 -22.57
CA ILE A 129 -4.13 11.04 -21.16
C ILE A 129 -2.68 11.35 -20.76
N VAL A 130 -1.70 11.00 -21.60
CA VAL A 130 -0.28 11.25 -21.31
C VAL A 130 0.03 12.72 -21.56
N MET A 131 0.77 13.34 -20.65
CA MET A 131 1.23 14.73 -20.77
C MET A 131 2.01 14.98 -22.08
N LEU A 132 2.00 16.20 -22.55
CA LEU A 132 2.84 16.63 -23.68
C LEU A 132 4.34 16.67 -23.30
N GLY A 133 4.64 16.94 -22.04
CA GLY A 133 6.00 17.01 -21.51
C GLY A 133 6.11 17.87 -20.26
N TYR A 134 7.30 17.90 -19.68
CA TYR A 134 7.61 18.80 -18.58
C TYR A 134 7.86 20.22 -19.09
N TYR A 135 7.29 21.19 -18.39
CA TYR A 135 7.40 22.60 -18.81
C TYR A 135 8.85 23.07 -18.83
N LYS A 136 9.30 23.56 -19.98
CA LYS A 136 10.67 24.03 -20.25
C LYS A 136 11.78 23.03 -19.90
N ASP A 137 11.47 21.71 -19.87
CA ASP A 137 12.45 20.65 -19.60
C ASP A 137 12.29 19.52 -20.61
N GLU A 138 12.82 19.77 -21.82
CA GLU A 138 12.78 18.81 -22.90
C GLU A 138 13.65 17.57 -22.62
N GLN A 139 14.74 17.75 -21.87
CA GLN A 139 15.63 16.65 -21.53
C GLN A 139 14.93 15.66 -20.58
N ALA A 140 14.27 16.16 -19.53
CA ALA A 140 13.47 15.32 -18.64
C ALA A 140 12.33 14.65 -19.42
N THR A 141 11.64 15.37 -20.30
CA THR A 141 10.58 14.82 -21.16
C THR A 141 11.09 13.65 -22.02
N LYS A 142 12.18 13.82 -22.73
CA LYS A 142 12.79 12.77 -23.56
C LYS A 142 13.31 11.58 -22.74
N SER A 143 13.64 11.80 -21.47
CA SER A 143 14.08 10.73 -20.57
C SER A 143 12.95 9.76 -20.20
N VAL A 144 11.69 10.24 -20.13
CA VAL A 144 10.52 9.47 -19.69
C VAL A 144 9.56 9.10 -20.82
N ILE A 145 9.48 9.87 -21.90
CA ILE A 145 8.66 9.53 -23.08
C ILE A 145 9.55 8.94 -24.16
N LYS A 146 9.40 7.64 -24.43
CA LYS A 146 10.22 6.90 -25.41
C LYS A 146 9.32 6.10 -26.34
N LYS A 147 9.54 6.23 -27.66
CA LYS A 147 8.75 5.50 -28.68
C LYS A 147 7.22 5.65 -28.49
N GLY A 148 6.78 6.83 -28.05
CA GLY A 148 5.36 7.13 -27.81
C GLY A 148 4.78 6.56 -26.52
N TYR A 149 5.58 5.90 -25.68
CA TYR A 149 5.19 5.45 -24.34
C TYR A 149 5.85 6.32 -23.26
N PHE A 150 5.06 6.65 -22.24
CA PHE A 150 5.53 7.25 -21.01
C PHE A 150 5.98 6.14 -20.04
N ASN A 151 7.21 6.23 -19.56
CA ASN A 151 7.79 5.34 -18.55
C ASN A 151 7.41 5.86 -17.17
N THR A 152 6.52 5.17 -16.47
CA THR A 152 5.99 5.64 -15.18
C THR A 152 7.00 5.58 -14.04
N GLY A 153 8.02 4.76 -14.17
CA GLY A 153 8.94 4.42 -13.09
C GLY A 153 8.29 3.58 -11.99
N ASP A 154 7.06 3.11 -12.18
CA ASP A 154 6.39 2.17 -11.28
C ASP A 154 6.43 0.76 -11.88
N PHE A 155 6.66 -0.25 -11.03
CA PHE A 155 6.62 -1.65 -11.40
C PHE A 155 5.25 -2.24 -11.13
N GLY A 156 4.84 -3.17 -11.99
CA GLY A 156 3.56 -3.83 -11.85
C GLY A 156 3.35 -4.93 -12.89
N TYR A 157 2.19 -5.54 -12.82
CA TYR A 157 1.73 -6.53 -13.79
C TYR A 157 0.22 -6.44 -13.99
N LEU A 158 -0.25 -6.94 -15.12
CA LEU A 158 -1.66 -7.17 -15.41
C LEU A 158 -1.96 -8.65 -15.20
N ASP A 159 -3.08 -8.95 -14.54
CA ASP A 159 -3.57 -10.32 -14.51
C ASP A 159 -4.38 -10.68 -15.78
N GLU A 160 -4.79 -11.95 -15.89
CA GLU A 160 -5.56 -12.48 -17.04
C GLU A 160 -6.89 -11.72 -17.29
N ASN A 161 -7.44 -11.04 -16.28
CA ASN A 161 -8.67 -10.26 -16.39
C ASN A 161 -8.39 -8.76 -16.60
N GLY A 162 -7.13 -8.37 -16.82
CA GLY A 162 -6.72 -6.99 -17.07
C GLY A 162 -6.71 -6.10 -15.82
N PHE A 163 -6.68 -6.66 -14.62
CA PHE A 163 -6.47 -5.90 -13.40
C PHE A 163 -5.00 -5.60 -13.19
N LEU A 164 -4.69 -4.34 -12.91
CA LEU A 164 -3.34 -3.86 -12.67
C LEU A 164 -2.96 -4.00 -11.19
N TYR A 165 -1.76 -4.51 -10.94
CA TYR A 165 -1.14 -4.63 -9.62
C TYR A 165 0.17 -3.84 -9.61
N ILE A 166 0.35 -2.98 -8.61
CA ILE A 166 1.59 -2.23 -8.42
C ILE A 166 2.49 -3.00 -7.46
N THR A 167 3.74 -3.22 -7.83
CA THR A 167 4.69 -4.02 -7.04
C THR A 167 5.85 -3.21 -6.47
N GLY A 168 6.04 -1.97 -6.93
CA GLY A 168 7.10 -1.12 -6.40
C GLY A 168 7.44 0.06 -7.29
N ARG A 169 8.55 0.74 -6.96
CA ARG A 169 9.07 1.87 -7.72
C ARG A 169 10.52 1.66 -8.14
N LYS A 170 10.82 1.95 -9.39
CA LYS A 170 12.16 1.85 -9.98
C LYS A 170 13.22 2.60 -9.17
N LYS A 171 12.92 3.83 -8.73
CA LYS A 171 13.82 4.67 -7.92
C LYS A 171 14.07 4.15 -6.50
N ASN A 172 13.24 3.25 -6.00
CA ASN A 172 13.37 2.66 -4.68
C ASN A 172 14.03 1.27 -4.72
N LEU A 173 14.28 0.77 -5.93
CA LEU A 173 14.83 -0.56 -6.13
C LEU A 173 16.16 -0.70 -5.38
N ILE A 174 16.29 -1.77 -4.64
CA ILE A 174 17.54 -2.16 -4.00
C ILE A 174 18.29 -3.07 -4.98
N ILE A 175 19.45 -2.64 -5.40
CA ILE A 175 20.34 -3.44 -6.27
C ILE A 175 21.42 -4.02 -5.38
N LEU A 176 21.43 -5.34 -5.22
CA LEU A 176 22.46 -6.06 -4.48
C LEU A 176 23.70 -6.28 -5.35
N SER A 177 24.85 -6.56 -4.74
CA SER A 177 26.12 -6.78 -5.44
C SER A 177 26.10 -7.96 -6.43
N ASN A 178 25.18 -8.91 -6.24
CA ASN A 178 24.95 -10.01 -7.18
C ASN A 178 24.09 -9.60 -8.40
N GLY A 179 23.75 -8.31 -8.55
CA GLY A 179 22.93 -7.77 -9.63
C GLY A 179 21.42 -7.97 -9.44
N GLU A 180 20.99 -8.53 -8.31
CA GLU A 180 19.58 -8.77 -8.05
C GLU A 180 18.85 -7.49 -7.67
N ASN A 181 17.66 -7.32 -8.24
CA ASN A 181 16.77 -6.18 -8.03
C ASN A 181 15.67 -6.55 -7.06
N ILE A 182 15.64 -5.90 -5.90
CA ILE A 182 14.63 -6.13 -4.84
C ILE A 182 13.76 -4.89 -4.67
N SER A 183 12.46 -5.04 -4.84
CA SER A 183 11.47 -4.02 -4.47
C SER A 183 11.27 -4.02 -2.96
N PRO A 184 11.71 -3.00 -2.23
CA PRO A 184 11.54 -2.95 -0.77
C PRO A 184 10.07 -2.92 -0.37
N GLU A 185 9.20 -2.33 -1.19
CA GLU A 185 7.77 -2.22 -0.95
C GLU A 185 7.10 -3.59 -0.75
N VAL A 186 7.51 -4.61 -1.49
CA VAL A 186 6.98 -5.98 -1.36
C VAL A 186 7.30 -6.58 0.02
N ILE A 187 8.49 -6.28 0.54
CA ILE A 187 8.91 -6.73 1.86
C ILE A 187 8.16 -5.96 2.95
N GLU A 188 8.10 -4.64 2.80
CA GLU A 188 7.44 -3.73 3.71
C GLU A 188 5.96 -4.02 3.84
N GLU A 189 5.28 -4.32 2.73
CA GLU A 189 3.89 -4.77 2.74
C GLU A 189 3.69 -6.01 3.61
N LYS A 190 4.59 -7.00 3.50
CA LYS A 190 4.49 -8.22 4.31
C LYS A 190 4.70 -7.95 5.80
N LEU A 191 5.69 -7.11 6.14
CA LEU A 191 5.99 -6.75 7.53
C LEU A 191 4.92 -5.86 8.15
N SER A 192 4.33 -4.93 7.38
CA SER A 192 3.28 -4.02 7.86
C SER A 192 1.97 -4.72 8.24
N LYS A 193 1.79 -5.98 7.83
CA LYS A 193 0.64 -6.81 8.25
C LYS A 193 0.70 -7.22 9.71
N ASP A 194 1.88 -7.16 10.33
CA ASP A 194 2.04 -7.49 11.74
C ASP A 194 1.50 -6.37 12.64
N LYS A 195 0.84 -6.78 13.73
CA LYS A 195 0.20 -5.85 14.67
C LYS A 195 1.19 -4.96 15.45
N GLY A 196 2.44 -5.39 15.59
CA GLY A 196 3.50 -4.61 16.25
C GLY A 196 4.06 -3.51 15.36
N VAL A 197 3.86 -3.56 14.05
CA VAL A 197 4.43 -2.62 13.08
C VAL A 197 3.47 -1.48 12.82
N CYS A 198 3.88 -0.26 13.17
CA CYS A 198 3.17 0.96 12.78
C CYS A 198 3.60 1.42 11.39
N GLU A 199 4.91 1.56 11.19
CA GLU A 199 5.53 1.93 9.92
C GLU A 199 6.81 1.12 9.73
N VAL A 200 7.17 0.85 8.49
CA VAL A 200 8.38 0.10 8.14
C VAL A 200 8.97 0.59 6.83
N ILE A 201 10.27 0.65 6.77
CA ILE A 201 11.03 0.76 5.52
C ILE A 201 12.09 -0.33 5.48
N VAL A 202 12.40 -0.78 4.27
CA VAL A 202 13.50 -1.70 4.01
C VAL A 202 14.51 -1.01 3.10
N TYR A 203 15.78 -1.17 3.42
CA TYR A 203 16.88 -0.61 2.64
C TYR A 203 18.10 -1.52 2.68
N ALA A 204 19.07 -1.28 1.81
CA ALA A 204 20.34 -2.00 1.85
C ALA A 204 21.42 -1.20 2.56
N LYS A 205 22.21 -1.86 3.39
CA LYS A 205 23.44 -1.36 4.00
C LYS A 205 24.47 -2.49 3.97
N ASP A 206 25.67 -2.17 3.45
CA ASP A 206 26.75 -3.15 3.31
C ASP A 206 26.28 -4.46 2.61
N ASN A 207 25.52 -4.30 1.53
CA ASN A 207 24.92 -5.38 0.73
C ASN A 207 23.96 -6.32 1.50
N LYS A 208 23.40 -5.86 2.61
CA LYS A 208 22.45 -6.61 3.44
C LYS A 208 21.15 -5.83 3.56
N LEU A 209 20.03 -6.53 3.52
CA LEU A 209 18.73 -5.93 3.76
C LEU A 209 18.54 -5.63 5.25
N ILE A 210 18.11 -4.42 5.55
CA ILE A 210 17.79 -3.97 6.91
C ILE A 210 16.35 -3.47 6.93
N ALA A 211 15.59 -3.92 7.92
CA ALA A 211 14.28 -3.37 8.21
C ALA A 211 14.40 -2.30 9.31
N MET A 212 13.92 -1.10 9.05
CA MET A 212 13.74 -0.07 10.05
C MET A 212 12.25 0.04 10.36
N ILE A 213 11.88 -0.13 11.63
CA ILE A 213 10.48 -0.22 12.06
C ILE A 213 10.20 0.87 13.10
N TYR A 214 9.12 1.61 12.89
CA TYR A 214 8.46 2.37 13.94
C TYR A 214 7.37 1.50 14.53
N PRO A 215 7.49 1.11 15.81
CA PRO A 215 6.55 0.20 16.46
C PRO A 215 5.19 0.85 16.75
N ASN A 216 4.14 0.04 16.92
CA ASN A 216 2.96 0.47 17.64
C ASN A 216 3.27 0.62 19.14
N GLU A 217 2.58 1.52 19.83
CA GLU A 217 2.84 1.90 21.23
C GLU A 217 3.02 0.71 22.19
N GLU A 218 2.17 -0.31 22.06
CA GLU A 218 2.21 -1.53 22.89
C GLU A 218 3.51 -2.35 22.72
N TYR A 219 4.30 -2.07 21.67
CA TYR A 219 5.50 -2.83 21.28
C TYR A 219 6.79 -2.01 21.35
N PHE A 220 6.72 -0.78 21.87
CA PHE A 220 7.92 0.04 22.03
C PHE A 220 8.99 -0.67 22.86
N GLY A 221 10.25 -0.63 22.35
CA GLY A 221 11.41 -1.24 23.02
C GLY A 221 11.45 -2.77 22.99
N ASN A 222 10.43 -3.44 22.46
CA ASN A 222 10.39 -4.91 22.43
C ASN A 222 11.19 -5.49 21.24
N THR A 223 12.51 -5.38 21.31
CA THR A 223 13.42 -5.87 20.25
C THR A 223 13.27 -7.38 20.01
N SER A 224 13.02 -8.17 21.07
CA SER A 224 12.83 -9.62 20.97
C SER A 224 11.64 -9.97 20.08
N TYR A 225 10.53 -9.24 20.22
CA TYR A 225 9.34 -9.41 19.38
C TYR A 225 9.66 -9.19 17.89
N PHE A 226 10.36 -8.11 17.56
CA PHE A 226 10.68 -7.79 16.17
C PHE A 226 11.75 -8.74 15.58
N ASN A 227 12.71 -9.20 16.37
CA ASN A 227 13.60 -10.27 15.93
C ASN A 227 12.83 -11.55 15.59
N GLY A 228 11.83 -11.92 16.40
CA GLY A 228 10.93 -13.03 16.10
C GLY A 228 10.10 -12.82 14.83
N LEU A 229 9.63 -11.60 14.58
CA LEU A 229 8.93 -11.23 13.35
C LEU A 229 9.84 -11.41 12.11
N ILE A 230 11.07 -10.89 12.19
CA ILE A 230 12.06 -11.02 11.10
C ILE A 230 12.43 -12.50 10.88
N TYR A 231 12.65 -13.27 11.92
CA TYR A 231 12.89 -14.71 11.80
C TYR A 231 11.74 -15.42 11.06
N LYS A 232 10.50 -15.15 11.45
CA LYS A 232 9.30 -15.71 10.80
C LYS A 232 9.15 -15.27 9.34
N TYR A 233 9.55 -14.03 9.01
CA TYR A 233 9.59 -13.55 7.62
C TYR A 233 10.66 -14.29 6.83
N ASN A 234 11.89 -14.35 7.37
CA ASN A 234 13.06 -14.97 6.73
C ASN A 234 12.86 -16.46 6.42
N SER A 235 12.11 -17.17 7.27
CA SER A 235 11.81 -18.59 7.03
C SER A 235 10.91 -18.86 5.81
N LYS A 236 10.32 -17.82 5.23
CA LYS A 236 9.35 -17.92 4.11
C LYS A 236 9.86 -17.32 2.81
N VAL A 237 11.08 -16.81 2.79
CA VAL A 237 11.64 -16.13 1.62
C VAL A 237 13.01 -16.69 1.26
N PRO A 238 13.43 -16.58 -0.03
CA PRO A 238 14.77 -16.95 -0.46
C PRO A 238 15.86 -16.19 0.30
N LYS A 239 17.07 -16.75 0.38
CA LYS A 239 18.19 -16.22 1.17
C LYS A 239 18.54 -14.76 0.84
N ASN A 240 18.47 -14.41 -0.42
CA ASN A 240 18.72 -13.05 -0.95
C ASN A 240 17.67 -12.00 -0.56
N HIS A 241 16.44 -12.44 -0.21
CA HIS A 241 15.35 -11.59 0.29
C HIS A 241 15.28 -11.54 1.83
N GLN A 242 16.21 -12.21 2.52
CA GLN A 242 16.21 -12.24 3.98
C GLN A 242 16.73 -10.93 4.56
N ILE A 243 16.07 -10.48 5.62
CA ILE A 243 16.45 -9.30 6.39
C ILE A 243 17.53 -9.70 7.39
N SER A 244 18.67 -9.02 7.34
CA SER A 244 19.82 -9.32 8.17
C SER A 244 19.70 -8.75 9.59
N SER A 245 19.03 -7.59 9.72
CA SER A 245 18.82 -6.95 11.02
C SER A 245 17.59 -6.06 11.02
N VAL A 246 17.07 -5.79 12.23
CA VAL A 246 16.00 -4.84 12.46
C VAL A 246 16.49 -3.68 13.33
N THR A 247 16.13 -2.46 12.95
CA THR A 247 16.34 -1.24 13.75
C THR A 247 15.00 -0.68 14.16
N LEU A 248 14.82 -0.38 15.45
CA LEU A 248 13.60 0.22 15.95
C LEU A 248 13.77 1.74 16.06
N ARG A 249 12.79 2.49 15.59
CA ARG A 249 12.71 3.94 15.79
C ARG A 249 11.88 4.26 17.01
N THR A 250 12.21 5.37 17.63
CA THR A 250 11.43 5.99 18.71
C THR A 250 10.40 6.98 18.16
N ASP A 251 10.64 7.51 16.96
CA ASP A 251 9.84 8.55 16.32
C ASP A 251 9.30 8.07 14.97
N GLU A 252 8.17 8.64 14.55
CA GLU A 252 7.61 8.40 13.22
C GLU A 252 8.62 8.74 12.11
N PHE A 253 8.48 8.09 10.98
CA PHE A 253 9.28 8.46 9.81
C PHE A 253 8.95 9.86 9.31
N PRO A 254 9.93 10.63 8.81
CA PRO A 254 9.69 11.90 8.16
C PRO A 254 8.79 11.71 6.93
N LYS A 255 7.77 12.54 6.81
CA LYS A 255 6.74 12.43 5.77
C LYS A 255 6.56 13.75 5.04
N ASN A 256 6.13 13.68 3.78
CA ASN A 256 5.68 14.86 3.04
C ASN A 256 4.24 15.26 3.45
N ASN A 257 3.72 16.35 2.85
CA ASN A 257 2.36 16.85 3.10
C ASN A 257 1.27 15.80 2.82
N ASN A 258 1.53 14.88 1.90
CA ASN A 258 0.64 13.75 1.57
C ASN A 258 0.86 12.53 2.49
N ARG A 259 1.63 12.69 3.57
CA ARG A 259 2.00 11.68 4.56
C ARG A 259 2.74 10.46 3.97
N LYS A 260 3.40 10.61 2.82
CA LYS A 260 4.32 9.59 2.28
C LYS A 260 5.68 9.70 2.96
N ILE A 261 6.25 8.57 3.35
CA ILE A 261 7.58 8.49 3.98
C ILE A 261 8.64 9.03 3.01
N LEU A 262 9.46 9.94 3.51
CA LEU A 262 10.57 10.55 2.77
C LEU A 262 11.84 9.70 2.91
N ARG A 263 11.94 8.62 2.12
CA ARG A 263 13.07 7.67 2.16
C ARG A 263 14.43 8.34 2.05
N ASN A 264 14.57 9.34 1.17
CA ASN A 264 15.85 10.03 0.98
C ASN A 264 16.35 10.68 2.27
N LYS A 265 15.48 11.37 3.03
CA LYS A 265 15.85 11.96 4.31
C LYS A 265 16.34 10.92 5.31
N ILE A 266 15.68 9.75 5.35
CA ILE A 266 16.07 8.66 6.25
C ILE A 266 17.44 8.10 5.86
N MET A 267 17.69 7.94 4.54
CA MET A 267 18.98 7.45 4.05
C MET A 267 20.11 8.47 4.33
N GLU A 268 19.82 9.75 4.30
CA GLU A 268 20.75 10.80 4.72
C GLU A 268 21.05 10.71 6.24
N GLU A 269 20.03 10.61 7.09
CA GLU A 269 20.19 10.42 8.54
C GLU A 269 21.08 9.20 8.86
N GLU A 270 20.91 8.08 8.15
CA GLU A 270 21.71 6.87 8.35
C GLU A 270 23.16 7.01 7.87
N LYS A 271 23.43 7.88 6.88
CA LYS A 271 24.80 8.21 6.46
C LYS A 271 25.52 9.08 7.50
N TRP A 272 24.83 10.01 8.15
CA TRP A 272 25.41 10.89 9.18
C TRP A 272 25.72 10.17 10.48
N LYS A 273 24.98 9.15 10.87
CA LYS A 273 25.27 8.31 12.05
C LYS A 273 26.54 7.47 11.92
N LYS A 274 27.18 7.46 10.75
CA LYS A 274 28.45 6.76 10.47
C LYS A 274 29.69 7.66 10.63
N LYS A 275 29.52 8.98 10.83
CA LYS A 275 30.61 9.93 11.13
C LYS A 275 30.64 10.25 12.61
#